data_e2caa83c67212f1c7e9e4ae7fad88736
#
_entry.id   e2caa83c67212f1c7e9e4ae7fad88736
#
_cell.length_a   1.000
_cell.length_b   1.000
_cell.length_c   1.000
_cell.angle_alpha   90.00
_cell.angle_beta   90.00
_cell.angle_gamma   90.00
#
_symmetry.space_group_name_H-M   'P 1'
#
loop_
_entity.id
_entity.type
_entity.pdbx_description
1 polymer ?
#
loop_
_entity_poly.entity_id
_entity_poly.type
_entity_poly.pdbx_seq_one_letter_code
_entity_poly.pdbx_strand_id
1 'polypeptide(L)' 'LTGREFRILELLFEHKGKVLTYDWMMRQIWGDYVPADNQILRVNVTNIRRKLKETVDSPAYIKTELGVGYRMPDDE' A
#
# COMPACT_ATOMS: atom_id res chain seq x y z
N LEU A 1 -10.83 1.98 -9.06
CA LEU A 1 -9.41 2.12 -8.74
C LEU A 1 -8.63 2.47 -9.99
N THR A 2 -7.60 3.31 -9.84
CA THR A 2 -6.69 3.57 -10.94
C THR A 2 -5.74 2.39 -11.12
N GLY A 3 -4.99 2.39 -12.23
CA GLY A 3 -4.04 1.33 -12.47
C GLY A 3 -3.00 1.18 -11.36
N ARG A 4 -2.50 2.32 -10.86
CA ARG A 4 -1.52 2.28 -9.78
C ARG A 4 -2.12 1.79 -8.48
N GLU A 5 -3.32 2.24 -8.18
CA GLU A 5 -4.01 1.79 -6.97
C GLU A 5 -4.25 0.28 -7.02
N PHE A 6 -4.69 -0.20 -8.16
CA PHE A 6 -4.90 -1.62 -8.34
C PHE A 6 -3.60 -2.40 -8.16
N ARG A 7 -2.50 -1.89 -8.72
CA ARG A 7 -1.21 -2.56 -8.60
C ARG A 7 -0.73 -2.61 -7.15
N ILE A 8 -0.97 -1.54 -6.39
CA ILE A 8 -0.61 -1.52 -4.98
C ILE A 8 -1.37 -2.61 -4.23
N LEU A 9 -2.68 -2.70 -4.46
CA LEU A 9 -3.48 -3.75 -3.83
C LEU A 9 -3.01 -5.14 -4.23
N GLU A 10 -2.68 -5.32 -5.49
CA GLU A 10 -2.21 -6.59 -6.00
C GLU A 10 -0.93 -7.03 -5.29
N LEU A 11 0.02 -6.09 -5.13
CA LEU A 11 1.27 -6.38 -4.43
C LEU A 11 1.01 -6.79 -2.99
N LEU A 12 0.15 -6.04 -2.30
CA LEU A 12 -0.17 -6.36 -0.92
C LEU A 12 -0.85 -7.72 -0.81
N PHE A 13 -1.74 -8.01 -1.72
CA PHE A 13 -2.46 -9.27 -1.72
C PHE A 13 -1.52 -10.45 -1.97
N GLU A 14 -0.59 -10.29 -2.90
CA GLU A 14 0.37 -11.34 -3.22
C GLU A 14 1.31 -11.63 -2.07
N HIS A 15 1.50 -10.65 -1.17
CA HIS A 15 2.43 -10.78 -0.05
C HIS A 15 1.71 -10.65 1.29
N LYS A 16 0.51 -11.20 1.38
CA LYS A 16 -0.26 -11.14 2.62
C LYS A 16 0.56 -11.57 3.81
N GLY A 17 0.39 -10.83 4.90
CA GLY A 17 1.09 -11.14 6.14
C GLY A 17 2.50 -10.59 6.23
N LYS A 18 3.03 -10.07 5.13
CA LYS A 18 4.39 -9.51 5.12
C LYS A 18 4.35 -8.01 5.03
N VAL A 19 5.28 -7.36 5.72
CA VAL A 19 5.42 -5.91 5.63
C VAL A 19 6.18 -5.59 4.35
N LEU A 20 5.58 -4.75 3.52
CA LEU A 20 6.21 -4.26 2.29
C LEU A 20 6.70 -2.85 2.54
N THR A 21 8.02 -2.64 2.40
CA THR A 21 8.59 -1.32 2.66
C THR A 21 8.14 -0.33 1.61
N TYR A 22 8.13 0.95 1.97
CA TYR A 22 7.79 2.02 1.03
C TYR A 22 8.67 1.92 -0.20
N ASP A 23 9.98 1.77 0.01
CA ASP A 23 10.95 1.77 -1.06
C ASP A 23 10.72 0.61 -2.02
N TRP A 24 10.50 -0.57 -1.48
CA TRP A 24 10.27 -1.75 -2.29
C TRP A 24 9.00 -1.58 -3.13
N MET A 25 7.92 -1.11 -2.50
CA MET A 25 6.66 -0.93 -3.21
C MET A 25 6.81 0.11 -4.33
N MET A 26 7.50 1.20 -4.04
CA MET A 26 7.68 2.24 -5.04
C MET A 26 8.49 1.73 -6.23
N ARG A 27 9.50 0.91 -5.98
CA ARG A 27 10.28 0.33 -7.07
C ARG A 27 9.46 -0.61 -7.92
N GLN A 28 8.56 -1.36 -7.31
CA GLN A 28 7.70 -2.27 -8.05
C GLN A 28 6.71 -1.52 -8.94
N ILE A 29 6.29 -0.35 -8.52
CA ILE A 29 5.23 0.39 -9.20
C ILE A 29 5.80 1.40 -10.19
N TRP A 30 6.84 2.14 -9.80
CA TRP A 30 7.43 3.17 -10.65
C TRP A 30 8.69 2.72 -11.38
N GLY A 31 9.26 1.59 -11.00
CA GLY A 31 10.46 1.08 -11.65
C GLY A 31 11.65 2.02 -11.47
N ASP A 32 12.26 2.40 -12.58
CA ASP A 32 13.44 3.24 -12.55
C ASP A 32 13.15 4.69 -12.23
N TYR A 33 11.88 5.07 -12.20
CA TYR A 33 11.48 6.45 -11.98
C TYR A 33 10.89 6.64 -10.58
N VAL A 34 11.56 6.06 -9.59
CA VAL A 34 11.12 6.16 -8.21
C VAL A 34 11.20 7.61 -7.74
N PRO A 35 10.09 8.18 -7.24
CA PRO A 35 10.13 9.54 -6.69
C PRO A 35 11.04 9.63 -5.48
N ALA A 36 11.49 10.85 -5.18
CA ALA A 36 12.46 11.09 -4.12
C ALA A 36 11.91 10.74 -2.73
N ASP A 37 10.58 10.88 -2.54
CA ASP A 37 9.99 10.57 -1.25
C ASP A 37 8.80 9.63 -1.46
N ASN A 38 8.22 9.17 -0.35
CA ASN A 38 7.14 8.20 -0.41
C ASN A 38 5.76 8.83 -0.38
N GLN A 39 5.65 10.14 -0.57
CA GLN A 39 4.37 10.81 -0.44
C GLN A 39 3.37 10.35 -1.48
N ILE A 40 3.83 10.14 -2.71
CA ILE A 40 2.93 9.71 -3.78
C ILE A 40 2.34 8.32 -3.47
N LEU A 41 3.14 7.44 -2.87
CA LEU A 41 2.64 6.14 -2.45
C LEU A 41 1.59 6.29 -1.35
N ARG A 42 1.88 7.14 -0.38
CA ARG A 42 0.96 7.36 0.75
C ARG A 42 -0.36 7.95 0.29
N VAL A 43 -0.32 8.88 -0.67
CA VAL A 43 -1.53 9.45 -1.23
C VAL A 43 -2.36 8.37 -1.92
N ASN A 44 -1.70 7.51 -2.69
CA ASN A 44 -2.40 6.43 -3.37
C ASN A 44 -3.05 5.47 -2.38
N VAL A 45 -2.34 5.13 -1.30
CA VAL A 45 -2.91 4.25 -0.26
C VAL A 45 -4.10 4.90 0.41
N THR A 46 -4.02 6.20 0.69
CA THR A 46 -5.13 6.93 1.28
C THR A 46 -6.36 6.87 0.36
N ASN A 47 -6.15 7.04 -0.94
CA ASN A 47 -7.25 6.96 -1.89
C ASN A 47 -7.85 5.56 -1.96
N ILE A 48 -7.00 4.54 -1.91
CA ILE A 48 -7.48 3.16 -1.90
C ILE A 48 -8.36 2.92 -0.68
N ARG A 49 -7.89 3.32 0.49
CA ARG A 49 -8.65 3.14 1.73
C ARG A 49 -10.01 3.80 1.64
N ARG A 50 -10.04 5.02 1.11
CA ARG A 50 -11.30 5.74 0.97
C ARG A 50 -12.25 5.01 0.03
N LYS A 51 -11.72 4.49 -1.07
CA LYS A 51 -12.55 3.77 -2.06
C LYS A 51 -13.03 2.44 -1.53
N LEU A 52 -12.27 1.81 -0.65
CA LEU A 52 -12.68 0.57 -0.01
C LEU A 52 -13.50 0.81 1.25
N LYS A 53 -13.71 2.08 1.58
CA LYS A 53 -14.50 2.48 2.75
C LYS A 53 -13.90 2.00 4.07
N GLU A 54 -12.58 1.89 4.12
CA GLU A 54 -11.91 1.62 5.39
C GLU A 54 -11.90 2.87 6.24
N THR A 55 -11.89 2.68 7.55
CA THR A 55 -11.77 3.77 8.48
C THR A 55 -10.50 3.61 9.29
N VAL A 56 -10.10 4.69 9.97
CA VAL A 56 -8.93 4.63 10.85
C VAL A 56 -9.15 3.60 11.96
N ASP A 57 -10.40 3.50 12.43
CA ASP A 57 -10.72 2.60 13.53
C ASP A 57 -10.91 1.15 13.09
N SER A 58 -11.12 0.93 11.80
CA SER A 58 -11.35 -0.41 11.27
C SER A 58 -10.59 -0.62 9.98
N PRO A 59 -9.26 -0.63 10.01
CA PRO A 59 -8.48 -0.89 8.81
C PRO A 59 -8.60 -2.36 8.45
N ALA A 60 -9.44 -2.67 7.45
CA ALA A 60 -9.74 -4.06 7.11
C ALA A 60 -8.75 -4.67 6.14
N TYR A 61 -8.16 -3.85 5.26
CA TYR A 61 -7.35 -4.38 4.17
C TYR A 61 -5.89 -3.98 4.24
N ILE A 62 -5.61 -2.76 4.65
CA ILE A 62 -4.24 -2.26 4.64
C ILE A 62 -3.89 -1.70 6.00
N LYS A 63 -2.86 -2.26 6.62
CA LYS A 63 -2.34 -1.74 7.88
C LYS A 63 -1.06 -0.97 7.62
N THR A 64 -0.90 0.15 8.32
CA THR A 64 0.30 0.96 8.25
C THR A 64 1.28 0.49 9.30
N GLU A 65 2.49 0.14 8.85
CA GLU A 65 3.60 -0.12 9.77
C GLU A 65 4.43 1.15 9.80
N LEU A 66 4.24 1.94 10.84
CA LEU A 66 4.80 3.29 10.91
C LEU A 66 6.31 3.29 10.66
N GLY A 67 6.73 4.15 9.74
CA GLY A 67 8.13 4.29 9.43
C GLY A 67 8.72 3.17 8.60
N VAL A 68 7.94 2.17 8.25
CA VAL A 68 8.43 1.01 7.50
C VAL A 68 7.70 0.84 6.18
N GLY A 69 6.39 0.65 6.21
CA GLY A 69 5.63 0.41 5.00
C GLY A 69 4.20 0.02 5.30
N TYR A 70 3.67 -0.87 4.49
CA TYR A 70 2.29 -1.33 4.60
C TYR A 70 2.23 -2.84 4.63
N ARG A 71 1.14 -3.35 5.19
CA ARG A 71 0.94 -4.79 5.29
C ARG A 71 -0.54 -5.10 5.10
N MET A 72 -0.83 -6.13 4.35
CA MET A 72 -2.18 -6.68 4.29
C MET A 72 -2.26 -7.82 5.29
N PRO A 73 -3.17 -7.76 6.27
CA PRO A 73 -3.25 -8.80 7.28
C PRO A 73 -3.54 -10.16 6.66
N ASP A 74 -2.92 -11.18 7.21
CA ASP A 74 -3.26 -12.54 6.86
C ASP A 74 -4.56 -12.90 7.57
N ASP A 75 -5.38 -13.71 6.93
CA ASP A 75 -6.70 -14.03 7.47
C ASP A 75 -6.67 -15.01 8.63
N GLU A 76 -5.52 -15.46 8.95
CA GLU A 76 -5.41 -16.39 10.05
C GLU A 76 -5.80 -15.84 11.39
#